data_34e62b4fe21c16b77c64e697988f7d50
#
_entry.id   34e62b4fe21c16b77c64e697988f7d50
#
_cell.length_a   1.000
_cell.length_b   1.000
_cell.length_c   1.000
_cell.angle_alpha   90.00
_cell.angle_beta   90.00
_cell.angle_gamma   90.00
#
_symmetry.space_group_name_H-M   'P 1'
#
loop_
_entity.id
_entity.type
_entity.pdbx_description
1 polymer ?
#
loop_
_entity_poly.entity_id
_entity_poly.type
_entity_poly.pdbx_seq_one_letter_code
_entity_poly.pdbx_strand_id
1 'polypeptide(L)'
;MYILLRSCGGLGNQLFQAHYALLLQGKNSSSRIFHFHSTNYSRHAEWELHGMPFESAPWYFKFILAFRLPQVFYRLGWSRTESLRFFNLFLLDGYFLDSKEYFEFSKEELTATQYRIKKALNLDAPLAYPLLLHLRLGDFWENANQKHRFLDSTFTLQAPSTEGAPLETMTNEEEFVEAYLREHGLDRVWRIVPTRGYTGLELLRRMMSYKLIRYNGSTLAFWAAVFSGASLQWQRCLDDHHYVTQNCMLLDRLREVYGVDVTEMND
;
A
#
# COMPACT_ATOMS: atom_id res chain seq x y z
N MET A 1 -19.53 4.34 20.62
CA MET A 1 -19.63 3.67 19.29
C MET A 1 -18.51 2.64 19.17
N TYR A 2 -18.75 1.54 18.46
CA TYR A 2 -17.76 0.51 18.20
C TYR A 2 -17.44 0.45 16.71
N ILE A 3 -16.16 0.33 16.38
CA ILE A 3 -15.68 0.14 15.03
C ILE A 3 -15.04 -1.25 15.00
N LEU A 4 -15.58 -2.16 14.21
CA LEU A 4 -15.05 -3.50 14.03
C LEU A 4 -14.35 -3.56 12.68
N LEU A 5 -13.04 -3.71 12.72
CA LEU A 5 -12.17 -3.79 11.55
C LEU A 5 -11.76 -5.23 11.30
N ARG A 6 -12.16 -5.79 10.17
CA ARG A 6 -11.56 -6.99 9.61
C ARG A 6 -10.44 -6.60 8.67
N SER A 7 -9.21 -6.79 9.13
CA SER A 7 -8.03 -6.48 8.33
C SER A 7 -7.55 -7.71 7.53
N CYS A 8 -6.95 -7.46 6.39
CA CYS A 8 -6.36 -8.49 5.53
C CYS A 8 -5.32 -7.90 4.58
N GLY A 9 -4.51 -8.78 4.00
CA GLY A 9 -3.46 -8.37 3.06
C GLY A 9 -2.20 -7.87 3.73
N GLY A 10 -1.20 -7.47 2.92
CA GLY A 10 0.08 -6.95 3.39
C GLY A 10 -0.04 -5.56 4.04
N LEU A 11 1.07 -5.08 4.61
CA LEU A 11 1.10 -3.84 5.39
C LEU A 11 0.50 -2.63 4.67
N GLY A 12 0.75 -2.46 3.38
CA GLY A 12 0.18 -1.32 2.63
C GLY A 12 -1.36 -1.31 2.66
N ASN A 13 -1.99 -2.47 2.53
CA ASN A 13 -3.45 -2.61 2.65
C ASN A 13 -3.91 -2.41 4.10
N GLN A 14 -3.18 -2.95 5.08
CA GLN A 14 -3.47 -2.74 6.50
C GLN A 14 -3.43 -1.25 6.88
N LEU A 15 -2.51 -0.48 6.29
CA LEU A 15 -2.43 0.97 6.50
C LEU A 15 -3.66 1.71 5.98
N PHE A 16 -4.19 1.36 4.81
CA PHE A 16 -5.45 1.92 4.32
C PHE A 16 -6.61 1.60 5.24
N GLN A 17 -6.72 0.35 5.67
CA GLN A 17 -7.75 -0.13 6.58
C GLN A 17 -7.68 0.58 7.93
N ALA A 18 -6.49 0.72 8.50
CA ALA A 18 -6.25 1.43 9.73
C ALA A 18 -6.54 2.94 9.61
N HIS A 19 -6.13 3.55 8.51
CA HIS A 19 -6.37 4.95 8.23
C HIS A 19 -7.87 5.25 8.19
N TYR A 20 -8.65 4.45 7.46
CA TYR A 20 -10.09 4.63 7.38
C TYR A 20 -10.79 4.43 8.74
N ALA A 21 -10.39 3.41 9.51
CA ALA A 21 -10.93 3.18 10.85
C ALA A 21 -10.66 4.35 11.81
N LEU A 22 -9.47 4.95 11.73
CA LEU A 22 -9.10 6.11 12.53
C LEU A 22 -9.83 7.39 12.12
N LEU A 23 -10.10 7.58 10.84
CA LEU A 23 -10.94 8.69 10.34
C LEU A 23 -12.35 8.60 10.93
N LEU A 24 -12.96 7.42 10.90
CA LEU A 24 -14.27 7.21 11.53
C LEU A 24 -14.22 7.42 13.04
N GLN A 25 -13.14 7.01 13.71
CA GLN A 25 -12.94 7.30 15.13
C GLN A 25 -12.83 8.79 15.39
N GLY A 26 -12.18 9.54 14.51
CA GLY A 26 -12.04 10.99 14.61
C GLY A 26 -13.39 11.73 14.66
N LYS A 27 -14.37 11.26 13.89
CA LYS A 27 -15.76 11.80 13.93
C LYS A 27 -16.47 11.55 15.27
N ASN A 28 -16.00 10.57 16.04
CA ASN A 28 -16.53 10.29 17.37
C ASN A 28 -15.42 9.75 18.26
N SER A 29 -14.79 10.64 19.02
CA SER A 29 -13.59 10.34 19.83
C SER A 29 -13.82 9.29 20.94
N SER A 30 -15.06 9.02 21.33
CA SER A 30 -15.41 7.97 22.29
C SER A 30 -15.47 6.58 21.65
N SER A 31 -15.24 6.45 20.35
CA SER A 31 -15.29 5.18 19.66
C SER A 31 -14.08 4.30 19.98
N ARG A 32 -14.33 3.01 20.20
CA ARG A 32 -13.29 1.99 20.35
C ARG A 32 -13.16 1.22 19.04
N ILE A 33 -11.93 0.96 18.62
CA ILE A 33 -11.64 0.18 17.43
C ILE A 33 -11.21 -1.21 17.87
N PHE A 34 -11.98 -2.22 17.46
CA PHE A 34 -11.63 -3.62 17.61
C PHE A 34 -11.19 -4.17 16.27
N HIS A 35 -10.09 -4.89 16.24
CA HIS A 35 -9.58 -5.47 15.01
C HIS A 35 -9.53 -7.00 15.07
N PHE A 36 -9.72 -7.61 13.93
CA PHE A 36 -9.50 -9.03 13.67
C PHE A 36 -8.75 -9.17 12.35
N HIS A 37 -7.53 -9.71 12.41
CA HIS A 37 -6.76 -9.97 11.21
C HIS A 37 -7.14 -11.32 10.59
N SER A 38 -7.42 -11.31 9.29
CA SER A 38 -7.80 -12.51 8.53
C SER A 38 -6.67 -12.94 7.61
N THR A 39 -6.15 -14.12 7.84
CA THR A 39 -5.09 -14.73 7.02
C THR A 39 -5.59 -15.35 5.72
N ASN A 40 -6.91 -15.38 5.48
CA ASN A 40 -7.51 -16.11 4.35
C ASN A 40 -7.19 -15.55 2.96
N TYR A 41 -6.59 -14.36 2.86
CA TYR A 41 -6.35 -13.67 1.58
C TYR A 41 -4.87 -13.49 1.20
N SER A 42 -3.95 -13.73 2.11
CA SER A 42 -2.54 -13.72 1.75
C SER A 42 -1.76 -14.73 2.60
N ARG A 43 -0.97 -15.53 1.96
CA ARG A 43 -0.14 -16.56 2.61
C ARG A 43 0.91 -15.99 3.59
N HIS A 44 1.05 -14.67 3.67
CA HIS A 44 2.19 -14.02 4.33
C HIS A 44 1.83 -12.81 5.21
N ALA A 45 0.55 -12.50 5.39
CA ALA A 45 0.21 -11.29 6.12
C ALA A 45 -0.15 -11.61 7.57
N GLU A 46 0.76 -11.32 8.46
CA GLU A 46 0.46 -11.12 9.86
C GLU A 46 -0.03 -9.66 10.08
N TRP A 47 -0.63 -9.42 11.24
CA TRP A 47 -0.95 -8.07 11.65
C TRP A 47 0.34 -7.34 12.04
N GLU A 48 0.71 -6.29 11.32
CA GLU A 48 1.96 -5.56 11.54
C GLU A 48 1.78 -4.22 12.28
N LEU A 49 0.54 -3.77 12.49
CA LEU A 49 0.25 -2.47 13.09
C LEU A 49 0.06 -2.55 14.62
N HIS A 50 0.96 -3.26 15.32
CA HIS A 50 0.87 -3.47 16.77
C HIS A 50 0.97 -2.18 17.59
N GLY A 51 1.59 -1.12 17.07
CA GLY A 51 1.67 0.20 17.72
C GLY A 51 0.38 1.02 17.65
N MET A 52 -0.64 0.56 16.90
CA MET A 52 -1.90 1.28 16.75
C MET A 52 -2.82 1.07 17.97
N PRO A 53 -3.66 2.05 18.33
CA PRO A 53 -4.57 1.96 19.47
C PRO A 53 -5.81 1.09 19.15
N PHE A 54 -5.57 -0.10 18.63
CA PHE A 54 -6.62 -1.05 18.28
C PHE A 54 -6.65 -2.20 19.28
N GLU A 55 -7.85 -2.56 19.69
CA GLU A 55 -8.07 -3.68 20.60
C GLU A 55 -8.32 -4.96 19.82
N SER A 56 -7.80 -6.09 20.29
CA SER A 56 -8.13 -7.38 19.65
C SER A 56 -9.63 -7.66 19.81
N ALA A 57 -10.28 -7.99 18.72
CA ALA A 57 -11.72 -8.26 18.73
C ALA A 57 -12.04 -9.48 19.63
N PRO A 58 -12.97 -9.35 20.59
CA PRO A 58 -13.51 -10.49 21.32
C PRO A 58 -14.13 -11.52 20.37
N TRP A 59 -14.27 -12.76 20.84
CA TRP A 59 -14.74 -13.87 20.00
C TRP A 59 -16.10 -13.62 19.32
N TYR A 60 -17.04 -12.97 20.01
CA TYR A 60 -18.35 -12.64 19.46
C TYR A 60 -18.29 -11.59 18.34
N PHE A 61 -17.34 -10.64 18.39
CA PHE A 61 -17.09 -9.73 17.29
C PHE A 61 -16.41 -10.40 16.10
N LYS A 62 -15.50 -11.35 16.37
CA LYS A 62 -14.90 -12.20 15.32
C LYS A 62 -15.97 -12.99 14.56
N PHE A 63 -16.97 -13.50 15.28
CA PHE A 63 -18.10 -14.19 14.67
C PHE A 63 -18.90 -13.27 13.73
N ILE A 64 -19.23 -12.04 14.16
CA ILE A 64 -19.93 -11.07 13.31
C ILE A 64 -19.10 -10.74 12.06
N LEU A 65 -17.79 -10.51 12.22
CA LEU A 65 -16.88 -10.21 11.10
C LEU A 65 -16.69 -11.41 10.15
N ALA A 66 -16.88 -12.64 10.62
CA ALA A 66 -16.77 -13.84 9.79
C ALA A 66 -17.84 -13.92 8.68
N PHE A 67 -19.02 -13.32 8.90
CA PHE A 67 -20.09 -13.28 7.88
C PHE A 67 -19.80 -12.32 6.73
N ARG A 68 -18.78 -11.44 6.85
CA ARG A 68 -18.38 -10.51 5.80
C ARG A 68 -19.53 -9.66 5.24
N LEU A 69 -20.48 -9.31 6.13
CA LEU A 69 -21.68 -8.57 5.74
C LEU A 69 -21.37 -7.30 4.91
N PRO A 70 -20.36 -6.46 5.25
CA PRO A 70 -20.03 -5.29 4.44
C PRO A 70 -19.77 -5.66 2.97
N GLN A 71 -18.99 -6.70 2.71
CA GLN A 71 -18.69 -7.11 1.34
C GLN A 71 -19.88 -7.74 0.62
N VAL A 72 -20.71 -8.48 1.34
CA VAL A 72 -21.95 -9.03 0.76
C VAL A 72 -22.86 -7.90 0.31
N PHE A 73 -23.09 -6.90 1.14
CA PHE A 73 -23.94 -5.74 0.80
C PHE A 73 -23.33 -4.89 -0.31
N TYR A 74 -22.02 -4.70 -0.31
CA TYR A 74 -21.31 -3.99 -1.37
C TYR A 74 -21.47 -4.71 -2.73
N ARG A 75 -21.26 -6.03 -2.77
CA ARG A 75 -21.41 -6.84 -4.00
C ARG A 75 -22.83 -6.87 -4.53
N LEU A 76 -23.83 -6.80 -3.64
CA LEU A 76 -25.24 -6.71 -4.03
C LEU A 76 -25.67 -5.30 -4.45
N GLY A 77 -24.77 -4.32 -4.40
CA GLY A 77 -25.06 -2.93 -4.72
C GLY A 77 -25.90 -2.21 -3.64
N TRP A 78 -26.07 -2.81 -2.47
CA TRP A 78 -26.85 -2.24 -1.35
C TRP A 78 -26.02 -1.27 -0.50
N SER A 79 -24.70 -1.33 -0.59
CA SER A 79 -23.80 -0.36 0.01
C SER A 79 -22.88 0.25 -1.06
N ARG A 80 -22.55 1.53 -0.90
CA ARG A 80 -21.59 2.25 -1.77
C ARG A 80 -20.13 2.06 -1.33
N THR A 81 -19.94 1.54 -0.13
CA THR A 81 -18.62 1.35 0.50
C THR A 81 -18.51 -0.05 1.11
N GLU A 82 -17.31 -0.51 1.34
CA GLU A 82 -17.03 -1.78 2.05
C GLU A 82 -17.23 -1.64 3.57
N SER A 83 -18.14 -0.76 3.98
CA SER A 83 -18.50 -0.51 5.37
C SER A 83 -20.01 -0.59 5.57
N LEU A 84 -20.43 -1.07 6.74
CA LEU A 84 -21.83 -1.09 7.17
C LEU A 84 -21.96 -0.44 8.54
N ARG A 85 -23.01 0.34 8.71
CA ARG A 85 -23.36 0.96 9.98
C ARG A 85 -24.67 0.41 10.53
N PHE A 86 -24.62 -0.09 11.76
CA PHE A 86 -25.78 -0.51 12.52
C PHE A 86 -25.81 0.25 13.87
N PHE A 87 -26.70 1.19 14.05
CA PHE A 87 -26.79 2.01 15.28
C PHE A 87 -25.42 2.55 15.69
N ASN A 88 -24.84 1.98 16.77
CA ASN A 88 -23.54 2.36 17.32
C ASN A 88 -22.38 1.44 16.90
N LEU A 89 -22.58 0.64 15.85
CA LEU A 89 -21.62 -0.33 15.36
C LEU A 89 -21.27 -0.03 13.90
N PHE A 90 -19.99 0.13 13.59
CA PHE A 90 -19.46 0.13 12.22
C PHE A 90 -18.73 -1.18 11.97
N LEU A 91 -19.06 -1.83 10.87
CA LEU A 91 -18.36 -3.00 10.36
C LEU A 91 -17.54 -2.59 9.14
N LEU A 92 -16.24 -2.82 9.20
CA LEU A 92 -15.28 -2.51 8.13
C LEU A 92 -14.66 -3.82 7.63
N ASP A 93 -14.90 -4.18 6.36
CA ASP A 93 -14.36 -5.39 5.72
C ASP A 93 -14.02 -5.10 4.26
N GLY A 94 -12.97 -4.34 4.03
CA GLY A 94 -12.51 -3.98 2.70
C GLY A 94 -11.11 -3.40 2.72
N TYR A 95 -10.60 -3.06 1.53
CA TYR A 95 -9.29 -2.45 1.40
C TYR A 95 -9.32 -0.92 1.53
N PHE A 96 -10.48 -0.30 1.37
CA PHE A 96 -10.67 1.17 1.42
C PHE A 96 -9.68 1.90 0.51
N LEU A 97 -9.58 1.43 -0.71
CA LEU A 97 -8.69 1.97 -1.73
C LEU A 97 -9.40 2.94 -2.68
N ASP A 98 -10.73 3.00 -2.69
CA ASP A 98 -11.50 3.91 -3.54
C ASP A 98 -11.46 5.33 -2.95
N SER A 99 -11.05 6.30 -3.77
CA SER A 99 -11.02 7.72 -3.39
C SER A 99 -12.37 8.25 -2.91
N LYS A 100 -13.48 7.66 -3.38
CA LYS A 100 -14.85 8.04 -2.95
C LYS A 100 -15.07 7.88 -1.45
N GLU A 101 -14.39 6.94 -0.81
CA GLU A 101 -14.51 6.71 0.62
C GLU A 101 -13.93 7.86 1.45
N TYR A 102 -13.04 8.65 0.86
CA TYR A 102 -12.34 9.75 1.53
C TYR A 102 -12.93 11.14 1.24
N PHE A 103 -13.91 11.27 0.32
CA PHE A 103 -14.49 12.58 -0.02
C PHE A 103 -15.27 13.25 1.12
N GLU A 104 -15.75 12.45 2.06
CA GLU A 104 -16.48 12.97 3.22
C GLU A 104 -15.57 13.49 4.33
N PHE A 105 -14.26 13.35 4.22
CA PHE A 105 -13.28 13.81 5.20
C PHE A 105 -12.56 15.05 4.72
N SER A 106 -12.36 16.01 5.62
CA SER A 106 -11.60 17.21 5.33
C SER A 106 -10.11 16.91 5.18
N LYS A 107 -9.37 17.85 4.58
CA LYS A 107 -7.91 17.75 4.46
C LYS A 107 -7.25 17.66 5.85
N GLU A 108 -7.76 18.41 6.81
CA GLU A 108 -7.27 18.45 8.19
C GLU A 108 -7.45 17.09 8.88
N GLU A 109 -8.63 16.46 8.73
CA GLU A 109 -8.90 15.13 9.29
C GLU A 109 -7.97 14.07 8.70
N LEU A 110 -7.80 14.10 7.39
CA LEU A 110 -6.90 13.18 6.68
C LEU A 110 -5.46 13.36 7.15
N THR A 111 -4.95 14.59 7.19
CA THR A 111 -3.58 14.89 7.61
C THR A 111 -3.34 14.57 9.10
N ALA A 112 -4.28 14.89 9.97
CA ALA A 112 -4.18 14.53 11.38
C ALA A 112 -4.14 13.01 11.58
N THR A 113 -4.91 12.26 10.80
CA THR A 113 -4.93 10.80 10.87
C THR A 113 -3.63 10.20 10.38
N GLN A 114 -3.11 10.68 9.25
CA GLN A 114 -1.78 10.28 8.73
C GLN A 114 -0.68 10.53 9.77
N TYR A 115 -0.69 11.70 10.42
CA TYR A 115 0.27 12.02 11.47
C TYR A 115 0.15 11.08 12.68
N ARG A 116 -1.08 10.73 13.11
CA ARG A 116 -1.31 9.74 14.18
C ARG A 116 -0.69 8.39 13.86
N ILE A 117 -0.87 7.90 12.62
CA ILE A 117 -0.28 6.63 12.18
C ILE A 117 1.25 6.72 12.19
N LYS A 118 1.80 7.76 11.58
CA LYS A 118 3.25 7.99 11.53
C LYS A 118 3.87 7.97 12.92
N LYS A 119 3.26 8.69 13.87
CA LYS A 119 3.69 8.74 15.28
C LYS A 119 3.55 7.38 15.98
N ALA A 120 2.40 6.71 15.84
CA ALA A 120 2.14 5.43 16.50
C ALA A 120 3.11 4.32 16.06
N LEU A 121 3.53 4.34 14.79
CA LEU A 121 4.45 3.35 14.20
C LEU A 121 5.92 3.80 14.26
N ASN A 122 6.20 4.98 14.81
CA ASN A 122 7.55 5.57 14.86
C ASN A 122 8.22 5.57 13.47
N LEU A 123 7.53 6.19 12.50
CA LEU A 123 7.97 6.23 11.10
C LEU A 123 8.74 7.51 10.82
N ASP A 124 10.01 7.53 11.19
CA ASP A 124 10.94 8.59 10.82
C ASP A 124 12.10 7.99 10.03
N ALA A 125 12.30 8.50 8.82
CA ALA A 125 13.41 8.12 7.97
C ALA A 125 13.89 9.36 7.19
N PRO A 126 15.20 9.65 7.18
CA PRO A 126 15.73 10.72 6.36
C PRO A 126 15.72 10.32 4.89
N LEU A 127 15.45 11.27 3.99
CA LEU A 127 15.58 11.07 2.54
C LEU A 127 17.07 11.01 2.15
N ALA A 128 17.64 9.81 2.17
CA ALA A 128 19.07 9.59 1.99
C ALA A 128 19.44 9.14 0.56
N TYR A 129 18.55 8.43 -0.13
CA TYR A 129 18.82 7.79 -1.41
C TYR A 129 18.06 8.49 -2.55
N PRO A 130 18.64 8.57 -3.77
CA PRO A 130 18.02 9.31 -4.87
C PRO A 130 16.78 8.62 -5.43
N LEU A 131 16.85 7.34 -5.71
CA LEU A 131 15.83 6.60 -6.44
C LEU A 131 15.70 5.16 -5.94
N LEU A 132 14.47 4.71 -5.78
CA LEU A 132 14.08 3.30 -5.62
C LEU A 132 13.21 2.88 -6.80
N LEU A 133 13.53 1.74 -7.40
CA LEU A 133 12.63 1.01 -8.27
C LEU A 133 11.98 -0.12 -7.47
N HIS A 134 10.67 -0.02 -7.22
CA HIS A 134 9.90 -1.03 -6.51
C HIS A 134 9.06 -1.86 -7.48
N LEU A 135 9.43 -3.13 -7.64
CA LEU A 135 8.81 -4.08 -8.56
C LEU A 135 8.01 -5.14 -7.80
N ARG A 136 6.71 -5.11 -7.93
CA ARG A 136 5.82 -6.15 -7.42
C ARG A 136 5.46 -7.09 -8.57
N LEU A 137 6.09 -8.25 -8.63
CA LEU A 137 5.98 -9.21 -9.75
C LEU A 137 5.15 -10.45 -9.40
N GLY A 138 5.35 -11.02 -8.21
CA GLY A 138 4.91 -12.38 -7.89
C GLY A 138 3.40 -12.63 -7.92
N ASP A 139 2.60 -11.67 -7.52
CA ASP A 139 1.14 -11.78 -7.49
C ASP A 139 0.44 -11.02 -8.63
N PHE A 140 1.19 -10.27 -9.44
CA PHE A 140 0.68 -9.57 -10.62
C PHE A 140 0.89 -10.36 -11.92
N TRP A 141 1.91 -11.21 -11.97
CA TRP A 141 2.32 -11.90 -13.17
C TRP A 141 2.53 -13.39 -12.92
N GLU A 142 1.63 -14.21 -13.43
CA GLU A 142 1.75 -15.67 -13.33
C GLU A 142 2.77 -16.24 -14.34
N ASN A 143 2.96 -15.53 -15.46
CA ASN A 143 3.76 -16.02 -16.59
C ASN A 143 5.13 -15.32 -16.64
N ALA A 144 6.21 -16.12 -16.72
CA ALA A 144 7.58 -15.62 -16.84
C ALA A 144 7.78 -14.69 -18.05
N ASN A 145 7.13 -14.96 -19.19
CA ASN A 145 7.24 -14.11 -20.39
C ASN A 145 6.66 -12.69 -20.16
N GLN A 146 5.57 -12.59 -19.39
CA GLN A 146 5.00 -11.29 -19.02
C GLN A 146 5.94 -10.53 -18.10
N LYS A 147 6.56 -11.22 -17.12
CA LYS A 147 7.57 -10.62 -16.24
C LYS A 147 8.77 -10.11 -17.05
N HIS A 148 9.28 -10.87 -18.02
CA HIS A 148 10.38 -10.43 -18.88
C HIS A 148 10.01 -9.17 -19.68
N ARG A 149 8.88 -9.17 -20.38
CA ARG A 149 8.42 -7.99 -21.14
C ARG A 149 8.28 -6.74 -20.27
N PHE A 150 7.76 -6.93 -19.06
CA PHE A 150 7.65 -5.83 -18.11
C PHE A 150 9.03 -5.31 -17.67
N LEU A 151 10.00 -6.20 -17.40
CA LEU A 151 11.36 -5.81 -17.05
C LEU A 151 12.07 -5.15 -18.23
N ASP A 152 11.87 -5.65 -19.46
CA ASP A 152 12.41 -5.05 -20.67
C ASP A 152 11.97 -3.59 -20.81
N SER A 153 10.66 -3.32 -20.70
CA SER A 153 10.15 -1.95 -20.76
C SER A 153 10.68 -1.11 -19.60
N THR A 154 10.76 -1.69 -18.40
CA THR A 154 11.20 -0.99 -17.19
C THR A 154 12.66 -0.53 -17.26
N PHE A 155 13.54 -1.43 -17.64
CA PHE A 155 14.98 -1.16 -17.61
C PHE A 155 15.50 -0.49 -18.88
N THR A 156 14.84 -0.65 -20.04
CA THR A 156 15.19 0.04 -21.29
C THR A 156 14.96 1.55 -21.18
N LEU A 157 13.86 1.96 -20.56
CA LEU A 157 13.52 3.38 -20.37
C LEU A 157 14.37 4.09 -19.31
N GLN A 158 15.20 3.37 -18.58
CA GLN A 158 15.82 3.85 -17.36
C GLN A 158 17.34 3.74 -17.33
N ALA A 159 18.00 3.56 -18.46
CA ALA A 159 19.46 3.61 -18.49
C ALA A 159 19.93 4.99 -17.99
N PRO A 160 20.35 5.14 -16.72
CA PRO A 160 20.81 6.42 -16.23
C PRO A 160 22.16 6.72 -16.84
N SER A 161 22.45 8.01 -17.00
CA SER A 161 23.81 8.48 -17.24
C SER A 161 24.73 7.91 -16.14
N THR A 162 25.72 7.17 -16.52
CA THR A 162 26.52 6.23 -15.73
C THR A 162 27.48 6.82 -14.70
N GLU A 163 27.26 8.03 -14.22
CA GLU A 163 28.10 8.66 -13.20
C GLU A 163 27.37 8.69 -11.85
N GLY A 164 27.56 7.64 -11.01
CA GLY A 164 27.02 7.65 -9.66
C GLY A 164 26.97 6.28 -8.99
N ALA A 165 26.48 6.26 -7.76
CA ALA A 165 26.22 5.03 -7.03
C ALA A 165 25.13 4.20 -7.74
N PRO A 166 25.21 2.86 -7.68
CA PRO A 166 24.20 1.99 -8.30
C PRO A 166 22.80 2.32 -7.78
N LEU A 167 21.84 2.29 -8.67
CA LEU A 167 20.44 2.48 -8.35
C LEU A 167 19.88 1.25 -7.60
N GLU A 168 18.90 1.45 -6.74
CA GLU A 168 18.40 0.37 -5.90
C GLU A 168 17.04 -0.13 -6.39
N THR A 169 16.89 -1.45 -6.41
CA THR A 169 15.64 -2.14 -6.76
C THR A 169 15.18 -2.99 -5.59
N MET A 170 13.91 -2.88 -5.23
CA MET A 170 13.22 -3.78 -4.31
C MET A 170 12.16 -4.58 -5.06
N THR A 171 12.11 -5.87 -4.82
CA THR A 171 11.13 -6.77 -5.45
C THR A 171 10.78 -7.94 -4.55
N ASN A 172 9.60 -8.51 -4.72
CA ASN A 172 9.20 -9.75 -4.08
C ASN A 172 9.70 -11.01 -4.84
N GLU A 173 10.41 -10.84 -5.96
CA GLU A 173 11.03 -11.92 -6.75
C GLU A 173 12.52 -11.64 -7.01
N GLU A 174 13.30 -11.57 -5.94
CA GLU A 174 14.71 -11.18 -5.98
C GLU A 174 15.54 -12.02 -6.96
N GLU A 175 15.43 -13.35 -6.88
CA GLU A 175 16.20 -14.28 -7.70
C GLU A 175 15.90 -14.12 -9.21
N PHE A 176 14.62 -13.87 -9.54
CA PHE A 176 14.21 -13.66 -10.92
C PHE A 176 14.75 -12.34 -11.48
N VAL A 177 14.64 -11.25 -10.72
CA VAL A 177 15.15 -9.93 -11.16
C VAL A 177 16.68 -9.94 -11.19
N GLU A 178 17.34 -10.59 -10.25
CA GLU A 178 18.80 -10.71 -10.24
C GLU A 178 19.33 -11.47 -11.47
N ALA A 179 18.67 -12.57 -11.85
CA ALA A 179 19.02 -13.30 -13.06
C ALA A 179 18.85 -12.43 -14.31
N TYR A 180 17.73 -11.71 -14.41
CA TYR A 180 17.47 -10.77 -15.50
C TYR A 180 18.54 -9.68 -15.59
N LEU A 181 18.88 -9.03 -14.47
CA LEU A 181 19.91 -7.98 -14.48
C LEU A 181 21.27 -8.49 -14.95
N ARG A 182 21.69 -9.68 -14.52
CA ARG A 182 22.94 -10.31 -14.99
C ARG A 182 22.91 -10.65 -16.48
N GLU A 183 21.84 -11.25 -16.96
CA GLU A 183 21.69 -11.62 -18.38
C GLU A 183 21.81 -10.41 -19.31
N HIS A 184 21.31 -9.26 -18.86
CA HIS A 184 21.32 -8.03 -19.64
C HIS A 184 22.49 -7.08 -19.31
N GLY A 185 23.42 -7.48 -18.44
CA GLY A 185 24.57 -6.68 -18.04
C GLY A 185 24.22 -5.42 -17.24
N LEU A 186 23.05 -5.40 -16.61
CA LEU A 186 22.50 -4.29 -15.84
C LEU A 186 22.88 -4.33 -14.36
N ASP A 187 23.46 -5.40 -13.88
CA ASP A 187 23.88 -5.64 -12.49
C ASP A 187 24.96 -4.67 -11.99
N ARG A 188 25.64 -3.96 -12.89
CA ARG A 188 26.58 -2.88 -12.57
C ARG A 188 25.89 -1.55 -12.27
N VAL A 189 24.68 -1.36 -12.81
CA VAL A 189 23.88 -0.12 -12.69
C VAL A 189 22.83 -0.25 -11.61
N TRP A 190 22.25 -1.43 -11.46
CA TRP A 190 21.17 -1.73 -10.54
C TRP A 190 21.61 -2.72 -9.45
N ARG A 191 21.26 -2.43 -8.23
CA ARG A 191 21.49 -3.31 -7.07
C ARG A 191 20.17 -3.71 -6.46
N ILE A 192 19.98 -5.01 -6.24
CA ILE A 192 18.83 -5.49 -5.49
C ILE A 192 19.05 -5.21 -4.00
N VAL A 193 18.07 -4.57 -3.39
CA VAL A 193 17.99 -4.44 -1.93
C VAL A 193 17.23 -5.67 -1.43
N PRO A 194 17.87 -6.51 -0.61
CA PRO A 194 17.20 -7.70 -0.08
C PRO A 194 15.93 -7.33 0.67
N THR A 195 14.85 -8.07 0.41
CA THR A 195 13.56 -7.91 1.10
C THR A 195 13.24 -9.11 1.99
N ARG A 196 13.89 -10.24 1.72
CA ARG A 196 13.72 -11.49 2.48
C ARG A 196 14.18 -11.33 3.92
N GLY A 197 13.31 -11.67 4.86
CA GLY A 197 13.57 -11.57 6.30
C GLY A 197 13.20 -10.22 6.92
N TYR A 198 12.80 -9.23 6.13
CA TYR A 198 12.28 -7.97 6.64
C TYR A 198 10.77 -8.05 6.88
N THR A 199 10.33 -7.42 7.96
CA THR A 199 8.90 -7.14 8.18
C THR A 199 8.43 -6.06 7.21
N GLY A 200 7.12 -5.96 6.97
CA GLY A 200 6.57 -4.89 6.15
C GLY A 200 6.89 -3.49 6.69
N LEU A 201 6.96 -3.33 8.03
CA LEU A 201 7.36 -2.06 8.65
C LEU A 201 8.83 -1.69 8.37
N GLU A 202 9.73 -2.65 8.38
CA GLU A 202 11.14 -2.42 8.02
C GLU A 202 11.27 -2.04 6.55
N LEU A 203 10.55 -2.73 5.66
CA LEU A 203 10.50 -2.38 4.24
C LEU A 203 9.90 -0.99 4.03
N LEU A 204 8.83 -0.65 4.74
CA LEU A 204 8.23 0.69 4.68
C LEU A 204 9.25 1.77 5.07
N ARG A 205 9.96 1.59 6.21
CA ARG A 205 11.00 2.53 6.66
C ARG A 205 12.13 2.64 5.64
N ARG A 206 12.54 1.53 5.03
CA ARG A 206 13.56 1.55 3.98
C ARG A 206 13.08 2.32 2.76
N MET A 207 11.86 2.08 2.28
CA MET A 207 11.28 2.81 1.16
C MET A 207 11.15 4.32 1.44
N MET A 208 10.82 4.70 2.67
CA MET A 208 10.72 6.10 3.09
C MET A 208 12.05 6.86 3.01
N SER A 209 13.18 6.18 2.90
CA SER A 209 14.50 6.84 2.79
C SER A 209 14.85 7.31 1.37
N TYR A 210 14.00 7.07 0.37
CA TYR A 210 14.23 7.47 -1.01
C TYR A 210 13.50 8.76 -1.38
N LYS A 211 14.12 9.61 -2.20
CA LYS A 211 13.55 10.87 -2.69
C LYS A 211 12.51 10.64 -3.80
N LEU A 212 12.75 9.62 -4.61
CA LEU A 212 11.86 9.20 -5.69
C LEU A 212 11.64 7.70 -5.63
N ILE A 213 10.38 7.27 -5.69
CA ILE A 213 9.98 5.87 -5.76
C ILE A 213 9.27 5.62 -7.07
N ARG A 214 9.85 4.80 -7.92
CA ARG A 214 9.20 4.25 -9.12
C ARG A 214 8.53 2.94 -8.74
N TYR A 215 7.27 2.76 -9.12
CA TYR A 215 6.51 1.61 -8.67
C TYR A 215 5.44 1.17 -9.67
N ASN A 216 5.03 -0.08 -9.58
CA ASN A 216 3.99 -0.70 -10.41
C ASN A 216 2.71 -1.07 -9.62
N GLY A 217 2.18 -0.14 -8.83
CA GLY A 217 0.89 -0.32 -8.14
C GLY A 217 0.97 -0.85 -6.70
N SER A 218 2.11 -0.73 -6.04
CA SER A 218 2.25 -1.13 -4.64
C SER A 218 1.62 -0.14 -3.66
N THR A 219 0.66 -0.60 -2.87
CA THR A 219 0.08 0.17 -1.75
C THR A 219 1.11 0.54 -0.69
N LEU A 220 2.16 -0.28 -0.51
CA LEU A 220 3.24 0.00 0.42
C LEU A 220 4.11 1.17 -0.05
N ALA A 221 4.44 1.21 -1.36
CA ALA A 221 5.19 2.32 -1.94
C ALA A 221 4.43 3.65 -1.85
N PHE A 222 3.11 3.61 -2.04
CA PHE A 222 2.26 4.79 -1.82
C PHE A 222 2.40 5.34 -0.40
N TRP A 223 2.23 4.49 0.62
CA TRP A 223 2.36 4.93 2.01
C TRP A 223 3.77 5.39 2.36
N ALA A 224 4.80 4.77 1.77
CA ALA A 224 6.17 5.26 1.94
C ALA A 224 6.31 6.71 1.47
N ALA A 225 5.77 7.05 0.30
CA ALA A 225 5.78 8.42 -0.20
C ALA A 225 4.95 9.37 0.68
N VAL A 226 3.74 8.97 1.09
CA VAL A 226 2.89 9.76 2.00
C VAL A 226 3.59 10.11 3.31
N PHE A 227 4.31 9.16 3.91
CA PHE A 227 4.99 9.39 5.20
C PHE A 227 6.32 10.12 5.08
N SER A 228 7.02 9.98 3.95
CA SER A 228 8.34 10.61 3.75
C SER A 228 8.30 11.94 2.97
N GLY A 229 7.24 12.18 2.20
CA GLY A 229 7.18 13.26 1.22
C GLY A 229 7.97 12.96 -0.06
N ALA A 230 8.30 11.70 -0.33
CA ALA A 230 8.94 11.29 -1.58
C ALA A 230 8.00 11.47 -2.78
N SER A 231 8.58 11.76 -3.95
CA SER A 231 7.83 11.71 -5.21
C SER A 231 7.55 10.26 -5.62
N LEU A 232 6.39 10.02 -6.22
CA LEU A 232 6.04 8.73 -6.81
C LEU A 232 6.07 8.84 -8.33
N GLN A 233 6.63 7.84 -8.99
CA GLN A 233 6.57 7.70 -10.42
C GLN A 233 5.92 6.37 -10.77
N TRP A 234 4.78 6.46 -11.45
CA TRP A 234 4.04 5.28 -11.86
C TRP A 234 4.62 4.71 -13.13
N GLN A 235 4.92 3.42 -13.10
CA GLN A 235 5.27 2.67 -14.30
C GLN A 235 4.05 1.87 -14.77
N ARG A 236 3.56 2.20 -15.96
CA ARG A 236 2.41 1.55 -16.57
C ARG A 236 2.78 0.13 -16.99
N CYS A 237 1.98 -0.84 -16.57
CA CYS A 237 2.08 -2.21 -17.09
C CYS A 237 1.34 -2.28 -18.43
N LEU A 238 2.04 -2.65 -19.50
CA LEU A 238 1.56 -2.55 -20.88
C LEU A 238 0.28 -3.34 -21.20
N ASP A 239 -0.08 -4.37 -20.44
CA ASP A 239 -1.12 -5.33 -20.84
C ASP A 239 -2.33 -5.42 -19.91
N ASP A 240 -2.42 -4.66 -18.81
CA ASP A 240 -3.48 -4.87 -17.83
C ASP A 240 -4.33 -3.62 -17.56
N HIS A 241 -5.29 -3.36 -18.47
CA HIS A 241 -6.25 -2.27 -18.34
C HIS A 241 -7.06 -2.32 -17.03
N HIS A 242 -7.24 -3.48 -16.42
CA HIS A 242 -8.08 -3.62 -15.22
C HIS A 242 -7.39 -3.11 -13.96
N TYR A 243 -6.10 -3.45 -13.77
CA TYR A 243 -5.30 -2.98 -12.65
C TYR A 243 -4.92 -1.50 -12.78
N VAL A 244 -4.66 -1.05 -13.99
CA VAL A 244 -4.29 0.34 -14.28
C VAL A 244 -5.43 1.30 -13.91
N THR A 245 -6.66 1.00 -14.32
CA THR A 245 -7.81 1.89 -14.06
C THR A 245 -8.16 1.96 -12.58
N GLN A 246 -8.13 0.83 -11.88
CA GLN A 246 -8.37 0.80 -10.44
C GLN A 246 -7.31 1.58 -9.66
N ASN A 247 -6.04 1.42 -9.98
CA ASN A 247 -4.96 2.09 -9.25
C ASN A 247 -4.83 3.59 -9.58
N CYS A 248 -5.14 4.04 -10.80
CA CYS A 248 -5.10 5.46 -11.14
C CYS A 248 -6.23 6.26 -10.49
N MET A 249 -7.43 5.70 -10.39
CA MET A 249 -8.58 6.35 -9.72
C MET A 249 -8.52 6.26 -8.19
N LEU A 250 -7.75 5.33 -7.68
CA LEU A 250 -7.77 4.85 -6.31
C LEU A 250 -7.33 5.86 -5.27
N LEU A 251 -6.50 6.82 -5.65
CA LEU A 251 -5.72 7.56 -4.67
C LEU A 251 -5.74 9.07 -4.93
N ASP A 252 -6.50 9.54 -5.92
CA ASP A 252 -6.48 10.96 -6.33
C ASP A 252 -6.74 11.89 -5.15
N ARG A 253 -7.76 11.57 -4.33
CA ARG A 253 -8.06 12.40 -3.16
C ARG A 253 -6.94 12.39 -2.11
N LEU A 254 -6.36 11.23 -1.82
CA LEU A 254 -5.26 11.15 -0.86
C LEU A 254 -3.96 11.73 -1.43
N ARG A 255 -3.71 11.55 -2.72
CA ARG A 255 -2.59 12.19 -3.43
C ARG A 255 -2.66 13.71 -3.36
N GLU A 256 -3.83 14.26 -3.69
CA GLU A 256 -4.09 15.70 -3.61
C GLU A 256 -3.86 16.23 -2.19
N VAL A 257 -4.44 15.57 -1.20
CA VAL A 257 -4.37 16.01 0.20
C VAL A 257 -2.96 15.93 0.77
N TYR A 258 -2.23 14.85 0.48
CA TYR A 258 -0.89 14.63 1.02
C TYR A 258 0.21 15.25 0.16
N GLY A 259 -0.16 15.87 -0.96
CA GLY A 259 0.82 16.49 -1.86
C GLY A 259 1.80 15.48 -2.47
N VAL A 260 1.38 14.22 -2.62
CA VAL A 260 2.19 13.20 -3.26
C VAL A 260 2.16 13.45 -4.76
N ASP A 261 3.28 13.93 -5.28
CA ASP A 261 3.46 14.10 -6.72
C ASP A 261 3.57 12.73 -7.37
N VAL A 262 2.60 12.42 -8.23
CA VAL A 262 2.62 11.17 -9.00
C VAL A 262 2.65 11.53 -10.48
N THR A 263 3.81 11.31 -11.07
CA THR A 263 3.99 11.46 -12.52
C THR A 263 3.82 10.11 -13.21
N GLU A 264 3.08 10.08 -14.31
CA GLU A 264 3.11 8.92 -15.21
C GLU A 264 4.41 8.97 -16.03
N MET A 265 5.06 7.84 -16.14
CA MET A 265 6.12 7.70 -17.15
C MET A 265 5.40 7.53 -18.50
N ASN A 266 5.43 8.59 -19.30
CA ASN A 266 5.06 8.48 -20.71
C ASN A 266 6.18 7.71 -21.42
N ASP A 267 5.78 6.69 -22.17
CA ASP A 267 6.65 5.92 -23.06
C ASP A 267 7.32 6.80 -24.12
#